data_dd41dcff5e57bcc84651e0e3bde8b5d9
#
_entry.id   dd41dcff5e57bcc84651e0e3bde8b5d9
#
_cell.length_a   1.000
_cell.length_b   1.000
_cell.length_c   1.000
_cell.angle_alpha   90.00
_cell.angle_beta   90.00
_cell.angle_gamma   90.00
#
_symmetry.space_group_name_H-M   'P 1'
#
loop_
_entity.id
_entity.type
_entity.pdbx_description
1 polymer ?
#
loop_
_entity_poly.entity_id
_entity_poly.type
_entity_poly.pdbx_seq_one_letter_code
_entity_poly.pdbx_strand_id
1 'polypeptide(L)'
;MAQRITIMIAGKSYELSAKTATEEHYIRLAAERINRSFALYSEKFSSVSDFDKLAFSALADTIVLLKLEKEKAELDSSLSALSSELDSYLRKIEK
;
A
#
# COMPACT_ATOMS: atom_id res chain seq x y z
N MET A 1 -22.08 -4.86 8.69
CA MET A 1 -22.05 -4.24 10.01
C MET A 1 -20.64 -3.79 10.37
N ALA A 2 -20.49 -2.57 10.85
CA ALA A 2 -19.19 -2.08 11.30
C ALA A 2 -18.77 -2.79 12.58
N GLN A 3 -17.51 -3.18 12.68
CA GLN A 3 -16.95 -3.87 13.81
C GLN A 3 -15.81 -3.01 14.40
N ARG A 4 -15.80 -2.87 15.72
CA ARG A 4 -14.73 -2.13 16.39
C ARG A 4 -13.52 -3.05 16.55
N ILE A 5 -12.36 -2.54 16.21
CA ILE A 5 -11.11 -3.26 16.36
C ILE A 5 -10.09 -2.37 17.06
N THR A 6 -9.15 -3.01 17.75
CA THR A 6 -8.05 -2.31 18.38
C THR A 6 -6.75 -2.73 17.72
N ILE A 7 -5.95 -1.75 17.31
CA ILE A 7 -4.64 -1.99 16.75
C ILE A 7 -3.59 -1.26 17.57
N MET A 8 -2.35 -1.70 17.47
CA MET A 8 -1.22 -1.03 18.11
C MET A 8 -0.27 -0.51 17.05
N ILE A 9 0.16 0.73 17.21
CA ILE A 9 1.17 1.36 16.37
C ILE A 9 2.20 2.02 17.28
N ALA A 10 3.45 1.60 17.16
CA ALA A 10 4.57 2.13 17.96
C ALA A 10 4.30 2.08 19.46
N GLY A 11 3.67 1.00 19.91
CA GLY A 11 3.37 0.77 21.34
C GLY A 11 2.14 1.48 21.86
N LYS A 12 1.39 2.18 21.00
CA LYS A 12 0.18 2.87 21.37
C LYS A 12 -1.04 2.22 20.75
N SER A 13 -2.11 2.07 21.54
CA SER A 13 -3.36 1.45 21.08
C SER A 13 -4.29 2.46 20.43
N TYR A 14 -4.94 2.03 19.35
CA TYR A 14 -5.95 2.84 18.66
C TYR A 14 -7.18 1.99 18.40
N GLU A 15 -8.35 2.56 18.66
CA GLU A 15 -9.61 1.91 18.33
C GLU A 15 -10.11 2.46 17.00
N LEU A 16 -10.43 1.54 16.09
CA LEU A 16 -10.92 1.87 14.76
C LEU A 16 -12.17 1.08 14.47
N SER A 17 -12.91 1.52 13.46
CA SER A 17 -14.10 0.84 12.99
C SER A 17 -13.82 0.25 11.60
N ALA A 18 -14.01 -1.05 11.46
CA ALA A 18 -13.89 -1.73 10.18
C ALA A 18 -15.29 -2.05 9.65
N LYS A 19 -15.58 -1.72 8.42
CA LYS A 19 -16.90 -1.94 7.81
C LYS A 19 -17.11 -3.39 7.39
N THR A 20 -16.03 -4.07 7.00
CA THR A 20 -16.08 -5.45 6.54
C THR A 20 -14.91 -6.23 7.11
N ALA A 21 -14.99 -7.56 7.04
CA ALA A 21 -13.89 -8.44 7.44
C ALA A 21 -12.64 -8.21 6.57
N THR A 22 -12.83 -7.91 5.29
CA THR A 22 -11.73 -7.59 4.38
C THR A 22 -11.02 -6.31 4.81
N GLU A 23 -11.79 -5.28 5.16
CA GLU A 23 -11.24 -4.02 5.64
C GLU A 23 -10.45 -4.23 6.94
N GLU A 24 -10.99 -5.01 7.87
CA GLU A 24 -10.29 -5.34 9.12
C GLU A 24 -8.95 -6.02 8.83
N HIS A 25 -8.94 -6.98 7.90
CA HIS A 25 -7.72 -7.69 7.51
C HIS A 25 -6.63 -6.73 7.03
N TYR A 26 -7.00 -5.79 6.15
CA TYR A 26 -6.03 -4.82 5.63
C TYR A 26 -5.57 -3.82 6.68
N ILE A 27 -6.45 -3.41 7.59
CA ILE A 27 -6.06 -2.53 8.70
C ILE A 27 -5.00 -3.22 9.56
N ARG A 28 -5.20 -4.50 9.88
CA ARG A 28 -4.25 -5.25 10.68
C ARG A 28 -2.91 -5.47 9.97
N LEU A 29 -2.95 -5.76 8.67
CA LEU A 29 -1.73 -5.90 7.87
C LEU A 29 -0.97 -4.57 7.79
N ALA A 30 -1.70 -3.46 7.63
CA ALA A 30 -1.08 -2.13 7.58
C ALA A 30 -0.39 -1.79 8.91
N ALA A 31 -1.05 -2.09 10.02
CA ALA A 31 -0.45 -1.87 11.36
C ALA A 31 0.81 -2.71 11.55
N GLU A 32 0.80 -3.96 11.14
CA GLU A 32 1.97 -4.83 11.19
C GLU A 32 3.13 -4.27 10.38
N ARG A 33 2.84 -3.79 9.19
CA ARG A 33 3.86 -3.20 8.31
C ARG A 33 4.48 -1.96 8.93
N ILE A 34 3.67 -1.08 9.47
CA ILE A 34 4.14 0.14 10.15
C ILE A 34 5.03 -0.22 11.34
N ASN A 35 4.60 -1.18 12.16
CA ASN A 35 5.36 -1.61 13.33
C ASN A 35 6.69 -2.26 12.96
N ARG A 36 6.73 -2.99 11.86
CA ARG A 36 7.97 -3.59 11.36
C ARG A 36 8.96 -2.51 10.92
N SER A 37 8.50 -1.51 10.18
CA SER A 37 9.33 -0.36 9.78
C SER A 37 9.81 0.42 10.99
N PHE A 38 8.92 0.67 11.94
CA PHE A 38 9.26 1.38 13.17
C PHE A 38 10.36 0.64 13.93
N ALA A 39 10.28 -0.68 14.05
CA ALA A 39 11.29 -1.49 14.72
C ALA A 39 12.65 -1.40 14.02
N LEU A 40 12.67 -1.41 12.68
CA LEU A 40 13.90 -1.27 11.92
C LEU A 40 14.56 0.10 12.13
N TYR A 41 13.77 1.17 12.12
CA TYR A 41 14.30 2.50 12.39
C TYR A 41 14.77 2.65 13.83
N SER A 42 14.11 1.98 14.77
CA SER A 42 14.51 1.99 16.18
C SER A 42 15.87 1.33 16.37
N GLU A 43 16.17 0.27 15.62
CA GLU A 43 17.48 -0.37 15.67
C GLU A 43 18.58 0.51 15.09
N LYS A 44 18.29 1.16 13.95
CA LYS A 44 19.29 1.94 13.22
C LYS A 44 19.52 3.34 13.82
N PHE A 45 18.48 3.94 14.37
CA PHE A 45 18.50 5.33 14.81
C PHE A 45 17.87 5.45 16.20
N SER A 46 18.55 4.93 17.22
CA SER A 46 18.02 4.87 18.58
C SER A 46 17.81 6.24 19.21
N SER A 47 18.52 7.27 18.74
CA SER A 47 18.42 8.64 19.29
C SER A 47 17.32 9.48 18.63
N VAL A 48 16.66 8.95 17.60
CA VAL A 48 15.60 9.64 16.87
C VAL A 48 14.28 9.43 17.62
N SER A 49 13.43 10.46 17.64
CA SER A 49 12.13 10.38 18.31
C SER A 49 11.19 9.38 17.62
N ASP A 50 10.21 8.88 18.36
CA ASP A 50 9.21 7.96 17.80
C ASP A 50 8.43 8.61 16.68
N PHE A 51 8.10 9.88 16.82
CA PHE A 51 7.43 10.63 15.76
C PHE A 51 8.24 10.64 14.48
N ASP A 52 9.54 10.92 14.58
CA ASP A 52 10.42 10.97 13.39
C ASP A 52 10.58 9.60 12.75
N LYS A 53 10.65 8.53 13.56
CA LYS A 53 10.70 7.16 13.03
C LYS A 53 9.46 6.85 12.22
N LEU A 54 8.28 7.23 12.71
CA LEU A 54 7.03 7.05 11.98
C LEU A 54 6.97 7.91 10.73
N ALA A 55 7.46 9.14 10.81
CA ALA A 55 7.52 10.03 9.65
C ALA A 55 8.39 9.46 8.55
N PHE A 56 9.57 8.93 8.88
CA PHE A 56 10.45 8.30 7.90
C PHE A 56 9.83 7.03 7.31
N SER A 57 9.14 6.24 8.13
CA SER A 57 8.43 5.06 7.66
C SER A 57 7.34 5.44 6.67
N ALA A 58 6.55 6.46 6.98
CA ALA A 58 5.49 6.95 6.09
C ALA A 58 6.08 7.47 4.78
N LEU A 59 7.18 8.21 4.85
CA LEU A 59 7.85 8.74 3.66
C LEU A 59 8.33 7.61 2.76
N ALA A 60 9.02 6.61 3.33
CA ALA A 60 9.54 5.48 2.57
C ALA A 60 8.43 4.68 1.90
N ASP A 61 7.36 4.40 2.63
CA ASP A 61 6.21 3.65 2.10
C ASP A 61 5.49 4.43 1.02
N THR A 62 5.36 5.74 1.19
CA THR A 62 4.71 6.59 0.19
C THR A 62 5.51 6.66 -1.10
N ILE A 63 6.83 6.70 -1.01
CA ILE A 63 7.71 6.65 -2.20
C ILE A 63 7.47 5.35 -2.97
N VAL A 64 7.44 4.22 -2.27
CA VAL A 64 7.17 2.91 -2.90
C VAL A 64 5.79 2.91 -3.55
N LEU A 65 4.79 3.43 -2.86
CA LEU A 65 3.42 3.50 -3.38
C LEU A 65 3.36 4.32 -4.66
N LEU A 66 4.00 5.48 -4.69
CA LEU A 66 4.02 6.34 -5.89
C LEU A 66 4.70 5.64 -7.07
N LYS A 67 5.78 4.91 -6.82
CA LYS A 67 6.45 4.14 -7.86
C LYS A 67 5.57 3.02 -8.39
N LEU A 68 4.88 2.31 -7.50
CA LEU A 68 3.97 1.23 -7.90
C LEU A 68 2.78 1.77 -8.68
N GLU A 69 2.23 2.92 -8.30
CA GLU A 69 1.14 3.56 -9.03
C GLU A 69 1.56 3.92 -10.45
N LYS A 70 2.77 4.43 -10.59
CA LYS A 70 3.33 4.76 -11.91
C LYS A 70 3.50 3.51 -12.77
N GLU A 71 4.08 2.45 -12.20
CA GLU A 71 4.26 1.18 -12.90
C GLU A 71 2.92 0.59 -13.34
N LYS A 72 1.92 0.67 -12.48
CA LYS A 72 0.58 0.19 -12.81
C LYS A 72 -0.02 0.97 -13.96
N ALA A 73 0.10 2.29 -13.94
CA ALA A 73 -0.41 3.14 -15.01
C ALA A 73 0.27 2.84 -16.35
N GLU A 74 1.59 2.62 -16.33
CA GLU A 74 2.35 2.26 -17.52
C GLU A 74 1.94 0.88 -18.05
N LEU A 75 1.73 -0.08 -17.15
CA LEU A 75 1.29 -1.42 -17.54
C LEU A 75 -0.11 -1.37 -18.12
N ASP A 76 -1.04 -0.66 -17.51
CA ASP A 76 -2.41 -0.51 -18.01
C ASP A 76 -2.41 0.13 -19.40
N SER A 77 -1.57 1.13 -19.62
CA SER A 77 -1.41 1.80 -20.91
C SER A 77 -0.85 0.83 -21.97
N SER A 78 0.15 0.04 -21.60
CA SER A 78 0.76 -0.95 -22.51
C SER A 78 -0.22 -2.04 -22.88
N LEU A 79 -1.00 -2.53 -21.92
CA LEU A 79 -2.02 -3.54 -22.18
C LEU A 79 -3.13 -3.00 -23.08
N SER A 80 -3.53 -1.76 -22.86
CA SER A 80 -4.55 -1.10 -23.70
C SER A 80 -4.06 -0.94 -25.14
N ALA A 81 -2.81 -0.52 -25.32
CA ALA A 81 -2.21 -0.38 -26.65
C ALA A 81 -2.13 -1.73 -27.37
N LEU A 82 -1.70 -2.78 -26.67
CA LEU A 82 -1.61 -4.12 -27.21
C LEU A 82 -3.00 -4.65 -27.64
N SER A 83 -3.99 -4.45 -26.78
CA SER A 83 -5.37 -4.86 -27.06
C SER A 83 -5.90 -4.17 -28.33
N SER A 84 -5.60 -2.88 -28.47
CA SER A 84 -6.00 -2.10 -29.65
C SER A 84 -5.31 -2.61 -30.92
N GLU A 85 -4.03 -2.95 -30.84
CA GLU A 85 -3.28 -3.51 -31.96
C GLU A 85 -3.83 -4.87 -32.38
N LEU A 86 -4.15 -5.73 -31.43
CA LEU A 86 -4.73 -7.05 -31.70
C LEU A 86 -6.11 -6.91 -32.35
N ASP A 87 -6.93 -6.00 -31.89
CA ASP A 87 -8.24 -5.70 -32.50
C ASP A 87 -8.10 -5.31 -33.94
N SER A 88 -7.20 -4.40 -34.23
CA SER A 88 -6.92 -3.94 -35.61
C SER A 88 -6.47 -5.10 -36.50
N TYR A 89 -5.60 -5.94 -35.98
CA TYR A 89 -5.08 -7.10 -36.71
C TYR A 89 -6.19 -8.09 -37.03
N LEU A 90 -7.02 -8.41 -36.05
CA LEU A 90 -8.11 -9.37 -36.21
C LEU A 90 -9.15 -8.87 -37.22
N ARG A 91 -9.45 -7.58 -37.20
CA ARG A 91 -10.38 -6.98 -38.18
C ARG A 91 -9.86 -7.10 -39.61
N LYS A 92 -8.57 -6.97 -39.82
CA LYS A 92 -7.95 -7.12 -41.10
C LYS A 92 -8.07 -8.57 -41.63
N ILE A 93 -7.97 -9.54 -40.74
CA ILE A 93 -8.09 -10.95 -41.10
C ILE A 93 -9.51 -11.31 -41.53
N GLU A 94 -10.52 -10.69 -40.89
CA GLU A 94 -11.93 -10.97 -41.17
C GLU A 94 -12.43 -10.48 -42.52
N LYS A 95 -11.72 -9.61 -43.20
CA LYS A 95 -12.13 -9.07 -44.50
C LYS A 95 -11.90 -10.07 -45.64
#